data_bf5f3d94066db6f16bad123b3f739dfd
#
_entry.id   bf5f3d94066db6f16bad123b3f739dfd
#
_cell.length_a   1.000
_cell.length_b   1.000
_cell.length_c   1.000
_cell.angle_alpha   90.00
_cell.angle_beta   90.00
_cell.angle_gamma   90.00
#
_symmetry.space_group_name_H-M   'P 1'
#
loop_
_entity.id
_entity.type
_entity.pdbx_description
1 polymer ?
#
loop_
_entity_poly.entity_id
_entity_poly.type
_entity_poly.pdbx_seq_one_letter_code
_entity_poly.pdbx_strand_id
1 'polypeptide(L)'
;MKIAIQTRDAELTDDLREHLEQRLAFALSRCQNRIRGVVVGLSDINGSKGGIDKRCHLRIRLNGLSDIAVEETEADFDVAANHAADRAKRTLARRPRYARDIP
;
A
#
# COMPACT_ATOMS: atom_id res chain seq x y z
N MET A 1 0.38 -11.78 -7.46
CA MET A 1 0.07 -10.38 -7.09
C MET A 1 1.02 -9.44 -7.81
N LYS A 2 0.48 -8.49 -8.51
CA LYS A 2 1.28 -7.54 -9.30
C LYS A 2 1.34 -6.21 -8.56
N ILE A 3 2.55 -5.69 -8.37
CA ILE A 3 2.78 -4.44 -7.63
C ILE A 3 3.35 -3.40 -8.59
N ALA A 4 2.65 -2.27 -8.72
CA ALA A 4 3.12 -1.13 -9.49
C ALA A 4 3.42 0.01 -8.52
N ILE A 5 4.56 0.68 -8.70
CA ILE A 5 4.99 1.76 -7.83
C ILE A 5 5.09 3.05 -8.65
N GLN A 6 4.44 4.10 -8.16
CA GLN A 6 4.46 5.42 -8.77
C GLN A 6 5.03 6.41 -7.77
N THR A 7 5.79 7.38 -8.23
CA THR A 7 6.37 8.41 -7.36
C THR A 7 6.01 9.79 -7.86
N ARG A 8 5.86 10.72 -6.93
CA ARG A 8 5.65 12.13 -7.21
C ARG A 8 6.55 12.95 -6.28
N ASP A 9 7.46 13.72 -6.86
CA ASP A 9 8.43 14.52 -6.10
C ASP A 9 9.23 13.68 -5.10
N ALA A 10 9.50 12.43 -5.49
CA ALA A 10 10.22 11.47 -4.65
C ALA A 10 11.03 10.55 -5.53
N GLU A 11 12.15 10.08 -5.01
CA GLU A 11 13.01 9.14 -5.71
C GLU A 11 12.72 7.72 -5.24
N LEU A 12 12.53 6.82 -6.20
CA LEU A 12 12.36 5.40 -5.89
C LEU A 12 13.71 4.71 -6.04
N THR A 13 14.40 4.55 -4.91
CA THR A 13 15.67 3.81 -4.89
C THR A 13 15.40 2.31 -4.97
N ASP A 14 16.42 1.53 -5.35
CA ASP A 14 16.30 0.09 -5.38
C ASP A 14 15.99 -0.49 -4.01
N ASP A 15 16.61 0.06 -2.97
CA ASP A 15 16.36 -0.38 -1.60
C ASP A 15 14.92 -0.13 -1.17
N LEU A 16 14.37 1.03 -1.51
CA LEU A 16 12.99 1.35 -1.17
C LEU A 16 12.01 0.46 -1.93
N ARG A 17 12.28 0.22 -3.22
CA ARG A 17 11.47 -0.68 -4.04
C ARG A 17 11.45 -2.08 -3.43
N GLU A 18 12.62 -2.60 -3.09
CA GLU A 18 12.73 -3.93 -2.50
C GLU A 18 12.00 -4.00 -1.16
N HIS A 19 12.17 -2.99 -0.32
CA HIS A 19 11.48 -2.91 0.96
C HIS A 19 9.96 -2.96 0.79
N LEU A 20 9.44 -2.15 -0.14
CA LEU A 20 8.00 -2.12 -0.42
C LEU A 20 7.48 -3.47 -0.90
N GLU A 21 8.18 -4.07 -1.86
CA GLU A 21 7.75 -5.34 -2.42
C GLU A 21 7.74 -6.45 -1.37
N GLN A 22 8.79 -6.52 -0.55
CA GLN A 22 8.88 -7.52 0.51
C GLN A 22 7.81 -7.29 1.59
N ARG A 23 7.63 -6.05 2.00
CA ARG A 23 6.69 -5.71 3.06
C ARG A 23 5.25 -5.99 2.64
N LEU A 24 4.90 -5.65 1.40
CA LEU A 24 3.58 -5.91 0.87
C LEU A 24 3.34 -7.40 0.66
N ALA A 25 4.32 -8.12 0.11
CA ALA A 25 4.21 -9.55 -0.06
C ALA A 25 3.95 -10.25 1.27
N PHE A 26 4.65 -9.85 2.32
CA PHE A 26 4.48 -10.39 3.66
C PHE A 26 3.10 -10.05 4.23
N ALA A 27 2.72 -8.78 4.19
CA ALA A 27 1.47 -8.31 4.79
C ALA A 27 0.24 -8.91 4.11
N LEU A 28 0.32 -9.15 2.80
CA LEU A 28 -0.83 -9.57 1.99
C LEU A 28 -0.77 -11.05 1.61
N SER A 29 0.16 -11.81 2.19
CA SER A 29 0.42 -13.20 1.79
C SER A 29 -0.80 -14.10 1.88
N ARG A 30 -1.64 -13.91 2.88
CA ARG A 30 -2.84 -14.75 3.08
C ARG A 30 -3.98 -14.41 2.13
N CYS A 31 -3.88 -13.27 1.44
CA CYS A 31 -4.96 -12.77 0.60
C CYS A 31 -4.57 -12.67 -0.87
N GLN A 32 -3.43 -13.21 -1.27
CA GLN A 32 -2.90 -13.04 -2.62
C GLN A 32 -3.88 -13.46 -3.71
N ASN A 33 -4.60 -14.56 -3.50
CA ASN A 33 -5.56 -15.07 -4.49
C ASN A 33 -6.80 -14.19 -4.62
N ARG A 34 -7.02 -13.26 -3.70
CA ARG A 34 -8.13 -12.30 -3.75
C ARG A 34 -7.71 -10.99 -4.42
N ILE A 35 -6.41 -10.78 -4.59
CA ILE A 35 -5.85 -9.51 -5.03
C ILE A 35 -5.49 -9.59 -6.51
N ARG A 36 -6.06 -8.68 -7.31
CA ARG A 36 -5.71 -8.54 -8.72
C ARG A 36 -4.41 -7.76 -8.91
N GLY A 37 -4.17 -6.77 -8.06
CA GLY A 37 -3.00 -5.95 -8.13
C GLY A 37 -2.95 -4.92 -7.02
N VAL A 38 -1.76 -4.34 -6.84
CA VAL A 38 -1.52 -3.29 -5.86
C VAL A 38 -0.82 -2.14 -6.56
N VAL A 39 -1.33 -0.93 -6.35
CA VAL A 39 -0.66 0.29 -6.82
C VAL A 39 -0.17 1.05 -5.60
N VAL A 40 1.12 1.34 -5.56
CA VAL A 40 1.75 2.11 -4.50
C VAL A 40 2.04 3.50 -5.04
N GLY A 41 1.56 4.53 -4.34
CA GLY A 41 1.91 5.91 -4.64
C GLY A 41 2.78 6.48 -3.54
N LEU A 42 3.95 6.98 -3.89
CA LEU A 42 4.85 7.65 -2.95
C LEU A 42 4.94 9.12 -3.33
N SER A 43 4.74 10.01 -2.38
CA SER A 43 4.84 11.43 -2.65
C SER A 43 5.44 12.17 -1.45
N ASP A 44 6.22 13.20 -1.78
CA ASP A 44 6.78 14.12 -0.78
C ASP A 44 5.92 15.39 -0.84
N ILE A 45 5.10 15.62 0.19
CA ILE A 45 4.10 16.69 0.15
C ILE A 45 4.61 18.04 0.61
N ASN A 46 5.76 18.07 1.27
CA ASN A 46 6.38 19.34 1.71
C ASN A 46 7.72 19.66 1.04
N GLY A 47 8.22 18.72 0.24
CA GLY A 47 9.49 18.91 -0.46
C GLY A 47 10.65 19.14 0.51
N SER A 48 11.43 20.18 0.24
CA SER A 48 12.66 20.45 1.00
C SER A 48 12.42 20.96 2.42
N LYS A 49 11.17 21.24 2.78
CA LYS A 49 10.85 21.73 4.13
C LYS A 49 11.02 20.64 5.19
N GLY A 50 10.93 19.37 4.79
CA GLY A 50 11.09 18.25 5.71
C GLY A 50 9.91 18.05 6.65
N GLY A 51 10.09 17.18 7.65
CA GLY A 51 9.08 16.88 8.63
C GLY A 51 8.29 15.61 8.31
N ILE A 52 7.03 15.54 8.77
CA ILE A 52 6.15 14.40 8.50
C ILE A 52 5.46 14.66 7.18
N ASP A 53 6.12 14.30 6.10
CA ASP A 53 5.72 14.69 4.75
C ASP A 53 5.90 13.60 3.70
N LYS A 54 6.29 12.40 4.09
CA LYS A 54 6.46 11.27 3.17
C LYS A 54 5.18 10.44 3.18
N ARG A 55 4.41 10.56 2.11
CA ARG A 55 3.11 9.90 1.98
C ARG A 55 3.25 8.59 1.20
N CYS A 56 2.67 7.52 1.74
CA CYS A 56 2.51 6.27 1.05
C CYS A 56 1.02 5.96 0.89
N HIS A 57 0.58 5.84 -0.33
CA HIS A 57 -0.79 5.52 -0.68
C HIS A 57 -0.82 4.12 -1.30
N LEU A 58 -1.70 3.26 -0.81
CA LEU A 58 -1.88 1.92 -1.37
C LEU A 58 -3.30 1.80 -1.91
N ARG A 59 -3.40 1.31 -3.15
CA ARG A 59 -4.67 0.93 -3.73
C ARG A 59 -4.61 -0.55 -4.07
N ILE A 60 -5.48 -1.34 -3.45
CA ILE A 60 -5.51 -2.78 -3.62
C ILE A 60 -6.76 -3.15 -4.38
N ARG A 61 -6.58 -3.75 -5.55
CA ARG A 61 -7.67 -4.18 -6.41
C ARG A 61 -8.02 -5.61 -6.07
N LEU A 62 -9.29 -5.83 -5.72
CA LEU A 62 -9.79 -7.13 -5.31
C LEU A 62 -10.65 -7.76 -6.39
N ASN A 63 -10.66 -9.09 -6.44
CA ASN A 63 -11.53 -9.84 -7.33
C ASN A 63 -12.96 -9.78 -6.82
N GLY A 64 -13.86 -9.18 -7.62
CA GLY A 64 -15.28 -9.16 -7.31
C GLY A 64 -15.71 -8.25 -6.16
N LEU A 65 -14.80 -7.44 -5.65
CA LEU A 65 -15.09 -6.51 -4.55
C LEU A 65 -14.53 -5.14 -4.88
N SER A 66 -15.00 -4.11 -4.17
CA SER A 66 -14.48 -2.76 -4.30
C SER A 66 -13.01 -2.70 -3.89
N ASP A 67 -12.26 -1.80 -4.51
CA ASP A 67 -10.86 -1.58 -4.17
C ASP A 67 -10.74 -1.09 -2.72
N ILE A 68 -9.60 -1.41 -2.12
CA ILE A 68 -9.21 -0.86 -0.83
C ILE A 68 -8.18 0.23 -1.06
N ALA A 69 -8.35 1.36 -0.41
CA ALA A 69 -7.37 2.45 -0.43
C ALA A 69 -6.98 2.80 1.00
N VAL A 70 -5.69 2.84 1.26
CA VAL A 70 -5.14 3.29 2.55
C VAL A 70 -4.03 4.28 2.28
N GLU A 71 -3.81 5.18 3.23
CA GLU A 71 -2.83 6.23 3.10
C GLU A 71 -2.19 6.51 4.45
N GLU A 72 -0.87 6.63 4.47
CA GLU A 72 -0.12 6.97 5.68
C GLU A 72 0.95 7.99 5.33
N THR A 73 1.17 8.93 6.24
CA THR A 73 2.18 9.97 6.07
C THR A 73 3.10 9.96 7.28
N GLU A 74 4.41 9.88 7.02
CA GLU A 74 5.42 9.77 8.04
C GLU A 74 6.67 10.56 7.65
N ALA A 75 7.65 10.60 8.55
CA ALA A 75 8.91 11.29 8.25
C ALA A 75 9.75 10.56 7.20
N ASP A 76 9.60 9.22 7.11
CA ASP A 76 10.32 8.38 6.16
C ASP A 76 9.37 7.50 5.38
N PHE A 77 9.71 7.25 4.11
CA PHE A 77 8.90 6.35 3.27
C PHE A 77 8.85 4.93 3.80
N ASP A 78 9.94 4.43 4.38
CA ASP A 78 9.96 3.07 4.94
C ASP A 78 8.91 2.93 6.03
N VAL A 79 8.83 3.92 6.92
CA VAL A 79 7.86 3.92 8.03
C VAL A 79 6.43 4.06 7.48
N ALA A 80 6.23 4.97 6.54
CA ALA A 80 4.92 5.15 5.91
C ALA A 80 4.46 3.86 5.22
N ALA A 81 5.36 3.20 4.50
CA ALA A 81 5.08 1.94 3.82
C ALA A 81 4.70 0.84 4.81
N ASN A 82 5.43 0.73 5.91
CA ASN A 82 5.15 -0.27 6.94
C ASN A 82 3.76 -0.07 7.55
N HIS A 83 3.42 1.17 7.90
CA HIS A 83 2.12 1.49 8.47
C HIS A 83 0.99 1.27 7.45
N ALA A 84 1.21 1.65 6.20
CA ALA A 84 0.20 1.45 5.16
C ALA A 84 -0.04 -0.04 4.92
N ALA A 85 1.02 -0.85 4.87
CA ALA A 85 0.91 -2.29 4.68
C ALA A 85 0.13 -2.95 5.82
N ASP A 86 0.44 -2.57 7.06
CA ASP A 86 -0.26 -3.11 8.24
C ASP A 86 -1.74 -2.72 8.22
N ARG A 87 -2.03 -1.50 7.85
CA ARG A 87 -3.42 -1.03 7.76
C ARG A 87 -4.19 -1.76 6.67
N ALA A 88 -3.55 -1.98 5.52
CA ALA A 88 -4.15 -2.75 4.43
C ALA A 88 -4.46 -4.18 4.86
N LYS A 89 -3.53 -4.81 5.57
CA LYS A 89 -3.73 -6.15 6.11
C LYS A 89 -4.96 -6.22 7.01
N ARG A 90 -5.09 -5.29 7.94
CA ARG A 90 -6.23 -5.24 8.86
C ARG A 90 -7.54 -4.98 8.11
N THR A 91 -7.51 -4.11 7.13
CA THR A 91 -8.71 -3.80 6.34
C THR A 91 -9.18 -5.01 5.54
N LEU A 92 -8.24 -5.74 4.93
CA LEU A 92 -8.54 -6.96 4.19
C LEU A 92 -9.14 -8.04 5.09
N ALA A 93 -8.63 -8.17 6.30
CA ALA A 93 -9.11 -9.17 7.25
C ALA A 93 -10.59 -8.98 7.60
N ARG A 94 -11.09 -7.74 7.48
CA ARG A 94 -12.50 -7.41 7.77
C ARG A 94 -13.40 -7.48 6.56
N ARG A 95 -12.84 -7.61 5.34
CA ARG A 95 -13.63 -7.66 4.11
C ARG A 95 -14.18 -9.07 3.88
N PRO A 96 -15.44 -9.19 3.42
CA PRO A 96 -15.97 -10.49 3.02
C PRO A 96 -15.18 -11.03 1.83
N ARG A 97 -15.12 -12.34 1.69
CA ARG A 97 -14.38 -12.98 0.60
C ARG A 97 -15.07 -12.83 -0.75
N TYR A 98 -16.41 -12.79 -0.72
CA TYR A 98 -17.22 -12.71 -1.93
C TYR A 98 -18.24 -11.60 -1.78
N ALA A 99 -18.53 -10.90 -2.89
CA ALA A 99 -19.51 -9.83 -2.88
C ALA A 99 -20.89 -10.29 -2.40
N ARG A 100 -21.29 -11.51 -2.76
CA ARG A 100 -22.58 -12.07 -2.39
C ARG A 100 -22.68 -12.46 -0.91
N ASP A 101 -21.58 -12.43 -0.18
CA ASP A 101 -21.59 -12.67 1.27
C ASP A 101 -22.07 -11.43 2.02
N ILE A 102 -22.26 -10.34 1.31
CA ILE A 102 -22.77 -9.10 1.88
C ILE A 102 -24.28 -9.18 1.90
N PRO A 103 -24.92 -9.05 3.07
CA PRO A 103 -26.39 -9.16 3.19
C PRO A 103 -27.10 -8.08 2.39
#